data_b50eb2e29381bb3d5ec623a492d551dd
#
_entry.id   b50eb2e29381bb3d5ec623a492d551dd
#
_cell.length_a   1.000
_cell.length_b   1.000
_cell.length_c   1.000
_cell.angle_alpha   90.00
_cell.angle_beta   90.00
_cell.angle_gamma   90.00
#
_symmetry.space_group_name_H-M   'P 1'
#
loop_
_entity.id
_entity.type
_entity.pdbx_description
1 polymer ?
#
loop_
_entity_poly.entity_id
_entity_poly.type
_entity_poly.pdbx_seq_one_letter_code
_entity_poly.pdbx_strand_id
1 'polypeptide(L)'
;MACRPSIYALSRLSFIPNARSFTSAHRPTQRSLSHKRLYALLGLSLSLPAGYYFFQSSPSLSPSVYSDQELKSSKLLTPFHKLVTIKIPSSSHAFFDRPYKLDGGMADVEGGEVVIQHVMVKSPDIQIERPYTFINDPTVANGEREMRMVVKRVRGGEVGRVVHTAKEGATLGVRGPIPTFSIYPQRYDKIIMISTGTAVSPFLQLLSKLSPSSAPKLELIQAFPTLSSRTPDLSQVSVNQAAPIEWDWVNTNEDPSFLPSLEKKFRERLKITRFPQGVIPAGAVQTALEGVNRERVLVLVCLPPWLMRPLCGGMTRNLDQGPVTGLLRELGLGSKQVYKLE
;
A
#
# COMPACT_ATOMS: atom_id res chain seq x y z
N MET A 1 20.86 5.29 40.95
CA MET A 1 21.88 6.03 40.15
C MET A 1 21.13 7.01 39.25
N ALA A 2 21.22 8.29 39.58
CA ALA A 2 20.50 9.37 38.94
C ALA A 2 21.39 10.04 37.88
N CYS A 3 20.93 10.14 36.64
CA CYS A 3 21.58 10.98 35.61
C CYS A 3 20.84 12.31 35.47
N ARG A 4 21.58 13.38 35.64
CA ARG A 4 21.17 14.78 35.51
C ARG A 4 21.06 15.21 34.06
N PRO A 5 20.14 16.12 33.69
CA PRO A 5 20.11 16.76 32.39
C PRO A 5 21.08 17.95 32.32
N SER A 6 21.79 18.06 31.20
CA SER A 6 22.71 19.16 30.87
C SER A 6 21.95 20.37 30.32
N ILE A 7 22.14 21.52 30.91
CA ILE A 7 21.60 22.83 30.52
C ILE A 7 22.56 23.47 29.54
N TYR A 8 22.15 23.76 28.30
CA TYR A 8 22.89 24.62 27.39
C TYR A 8 22.43 26.06 27.51
N ALA A 9 23.40 26.92 27.85
CA ALA A 9 23.24 28.35 27.99
C ALA A 9 23.10 29.05 26.62
N LEU A 10 22.10 29.89 26.51
CA LEU A 10 21.90 30.83 25.41
C LEU A 10 22.76 32.08 25.64
N SER A 11 23.78 32.32 24.81
CA SER A 11 24.52 33.56 24.72
C SER A 11 23.74 34.57 23.89
N ARG A 12 23.35 35.69 24.55
CA ARG A 12 22.82 36.88 23.91
C ARG A 12 23.93 37.67 23.19
N LEU A 13 23.78 37.86 21.91
CA LEU A 13 24.53 38.88 21.16
C LEU A 13 23.68 40.15 21.04
N SER A 14 24.16 41.18 21.73
CA SER A 14 23.63 42.56 21.63
C SER A 14 24.19 43.21 20.37
N PHE A 15 23.33 43.58 19.46
CA PHE A 15 23.68 44.46 18.33
C PHE A 15 23.39 45.92 18.70
N ILE A 16 24.41 46.75 18.61
CA ILE A 16 24.36 48.25 18.73
C ILE A 16 24.15 48.78 17.30
N PRO A 17 23.14 49.61 17.03
CA PRO A 17 23.03 50.27 15.75
C PRO A 17 23.81 51.56 15.73
N ASN A 18 24.82 51.64 14.87
CA ASN A 18 25.49 52.91 14.54
C ASN A 18 24.64 53.68 13.53
N ALA A 19 24.06 54.78 13.98
CA ALA A 19 23.43 55.78 13.15
C ALA A 19 24.49 56.63 12.43
N ARG A 20 24.59 56.52 11.13
CA ARG A 20 25.25 57.54 10.27
C ARG A 20 24.21 58.21 9.41
N SER A 21 23.97 59.47 9.71
CA SER A 21 23.22 60.42 8.89
C SER A 21 23.98 60.71 7.58
N PHE A 22 23.37 60.38 6.44
CA PHE A 22 23.74 60.94 5.14
C PHE A 22 22.55 61.69 4.57
N THR A 23 22.60 63.01 4.67
CA THR A 23 21.78 63.95 3.91
C THR A 23 22.43 64.12 2.55
N SER A 24 21.75 63.57 1.51
CA SER A 24 21.98 64.02 0.13
C SER A 24 20.66 63.91 -0.63
N ALA A 25 20.07 65.07 -0.86
CA ALA A 25 18.87 65.22 -1.66
C ALA A 25 19.20 65.03 -3.15
N HIS A 26 18.98 63.82 -3.68
CA HIS A 26 18.88 63.63 -5.12
C HIS A 26 17.40 63.58 -5.50
N ARG A 27 16.90 64.60 -6.22
CA ARG A 27 15.58 64.57 -6.90
C ARG A 27 15.60 63.44 -7.90
N PRO A 28 14.70 62.47 -7.83
CA PRO A 28 14.54 61.47 -8.87
C PRO A 28 13.89 62.17 -10.07
N THR A 29 14.59 62.20 -11.21
CA THR A 29 14.00 62.51 -12.51
C THR A 29 12.95 61.41 -12.81
N GLN A 30 11.67 61.80 -12.74
CA GLN A 30 10.55 60.96 -13.22
C GLN A 30 10.75 60.71 -14.71
N ARG A 31 11.36 59.56 -15.03
CA ARG A 31 11.30 59.02 -16.41
C ARG A 31 9.91 58.41 -16.57
N SER A 32 9.02 59.06 -17.30
CA SER A 32 7.75 58.50 -17.72
C SER A 32 8.03 57.22 -18.51
N LEU A 33 7.70 56.10 -17.95
CA LEU A 33 7.72 54.81 -18.63
C LEU A 33 6.72 54.91 -19.80
N SER A 34 7.21 54.77 -21.03
CA SER A 34 6.33 54.77 -22.21
C SER A 34 5.27 53.67 -22.05
N HIS A 35 4.01 53.96 -22.33
CA HIS A 35 2.88 53.04 -22.21
C HIS A 35 3.18 51.67 -22.84
N LYS A 36 3.99 51.61 -23.90
CA LYS A 36 4.46 50.36 -24.52
C LYS A 36 5.27 49.46 -23.56
N ARG A 37 6.12 50.04 -22.68
CA ARG A 37 6.88 49.28 -21.67
C ARG A 37 6.03 48.82 -20.54
N LEU A 38 5.00 49.61 -20.16
CA LEU A 38 4.04 49.21 -19.14
C LEU A 38 3.17 48.03 -19.61
N TYR A 39 2.70 48.02 -20.85
CA TYR A 39 1.96 46.88 -21.42
C TYR A 39 2.82 45.63 -21.58
N ALA A 40 4.09 45.78 -21.90
CA ALA A 40 5.01 44.65 -21.97
C ALA A 40 5.27 44.01 -20.61
N LEU A 41 5.42 44.84 -19.56
CA LEU A 41 5.59 44.37 -18.18
C LEU A 41 4.30 43.71 -17.65
N LEU A 42 3.13 44.28 -17.93
CA LEU A 42 1.83 43.70 -17.59
C LEU A 42 1.58 42.38 -18.34
N GLY A 43 1.93 42.27 -19.62
CA GLY A 43 1.87 41.05 -20.38
C GLY A 43 2.77 39.95 -19.82
N LEU A 44 4.00 40.31 -19.42
CA LEU A 44 4.94 39.37 -18.81
C LEU A 44 4.48 38.91 -17.43
N SER A 45 3.92 39.80 -16.62
CA SER A 45 3.42 39.47 -15.28
C SER A 45 2.18 38.57 -15.27
N LEU A 46 1.36 38.62 -16.32
CA LEU A 46 0.21 37.74 -16.50
C LEU A 46 0.57 36.42 -17.17
N SER A 47 1.58 36.38 -18.05
CA SER A 47 1.99 35.16 -18.72
C SER A 47 2.77 34.20 -17.83
N LEU A 48 3.51 34.68 -16.83
CA LEU A 48 4.26 33.83 -15.89
C LEU A 48 3.33 32.96 -15.01
N PRO A 49 2.30 33.48 -14.35
CA PRO A 49 1.38 32.63 -13.59
C PRO A 49 0.54 31.72 -14.51
N ALA A 50 0.13 32.17 -15.69
CA ALA A 50 -0.57 31.33 -16.64
C ALA A 50 0.33 30.19 -17.13
N GLY A 51 1.59 30.47 -17.48
CA GLY A 51 2.58 29.45 -17.82
C GLY A 51 2.78 28.45 -16.67
N TYR A 52 2.90 28.92 -15.43
CA TYR A 52 3.02 28.07 -14.25
C TYR A 52 1.82 27.13 -14.09
N TYR A 53 0.60 27.60 -14.28
CA TYR A 53 -0.61 26.77 -14.23
C TYR A 53 -0.71 25.77 -15.40
N PHE A 54 -0.29 26.15 -16.60
CA PHE A 54 -0.32 25.27 -17.76
C PHE A 54 0.81 24.22 -17.76
N PHE A 55 1.94 24.46 -17.06
CA PHE A 55 3.06 23.54 -16.95
C PHE A 55 3.09 22.79 -15.62
N GLN A 56 2.04 22.84 -14.77
CA GLN A 56 1.89 21.92 -13.67
C GLN A 56 1.65 20.50 -14.24
N SER A 57 2.75 19.82 -14.54
CA SER A 57 2.72 18.36 -14.73
C SER A 57 2.09 17.73 -13.51
N SER A 58 1.14 16.82 -13.71
CA SER A 58 0.57 16.01 -12.61
C SER A 58 1.71 15.52 -11.72
N PRO A 59 1.63 15.69 -10.40
CA PRO A 59 2.73 15.36 -9.51
C PRO A 59 3.10 13.88 -9.66
N SER A 60 4.35 13.60 -10.03
CA SER A 60 4.83 12.25 -10.23
C SER A 60 4.84 11.47 -8.92
N LEU A 61 4.46 10.20 -8.95
CA LEU A 61 4.68 9.26 -7.85
C LEU A 61 6.17 8.94 -7.74
N SER A 62 6.68 8.90 -6.52
CA SER A 62 8.07 8.54 -6.22
C SER A 62 8.13 7.66 -4.98
N PRO A 63 9.01 6.64 -4.93
CA PRO A 63 9.19 5.81 -3.73
C PRO A 63 9.67 6.59 -2.50
N SER A 64 10.37 7.71 -2.69
CA SER A 64 11.02 8.47 -1.62
C SER A 64 10.30 9.75 -1.22
N VAL A 65 9.47 10.32 -2.10
CA VAL A 65 8.85 11.63 -1.89
C VAL A 65 7.35 11.53 -1.99
N TYR A 66 6.64 12.17 -1.04
CA TYR A 66 5.19 12.31 -1.11
C TYR A 66 4.79 13.30 -2.21
N SER A 67 3.77 12.93 -2.94
CA SER A 67 3.08 13.81 -3.88
C SER A 67 1.57 13.74 -3.66
N ASP A 68 0.89 14.84 -3.88
CA ASP A 68 -0.55 14.90 -3.76
C ASP A 68 -1.20 14.22 -4.98
N GLN A 69 -2.00 13.18 -4.70
CA GLN A 69 -2.68 12.41 -5.73
C GLN A 69 -4.19 12.52 -5.56
N GLU A 70 -4.87 12.80 -6.66
CA GLU A 70 -6.33 12.88 -6.68
C GLU A 70 -6.97 11.48 -6.72
N LEU A 71 -8.03 11.29 -5.94
CA LEU A 71 -8.85 10.10 -5.99
C LEU A 71 -9.74 10.13 -7.25
N LYS A 72 -9.47 9.25 -8.20
CA LYS A 72 -10.30 9.05 -9.40
C LYS A 72 -11.66 8.46 -9.04
N SER A 73 -11.70 7.58 -8.05
CA SER A 73 -12.96 7.03 -7.52
C SER A 73 -12.83 6.64 -6.06
N SER A 74 -13.97 6.59 -5.38
CA SER A 74 -14.05 6.34 -3.95
C SER A 74 -15.37 5.64 -3.64
N LYS A 75 -15.36 4.28 -3.63
CA LYS A 75 -16.54 3.43 -3.52
C LYS A 75 -16.60 2.69 -2.19
N LEU A 76 -17.70 2.79 -1.47
CA LEU A 76 -17.92 2.01 -0.26
C LEU A 76 -18.31 0.58 -0.64
N LEU A 77 -17.54 -0.42 -0.19
CA LEU A 77 -17.82 -1.84 -0.40
C LEU A 77 -18.63 -2.42 0.76
N THR A 78 -18.29 -2.04 1.97
CA THR A 78 -18.99 -2.40 3.22
C THR A 78 -18.89 -1.20 4.16
N PRO A 79 -19.62 -1.15 5.28
CA PRO A 79 -19.47 -0.07 6.27
C PRO A 79 -18.03 0.17 6.75
N PHE A 80 -17.16 -0.83 6.62
CA PHE A 80 -15.78 -0.77 7.09
C PHE A 80 -14.73 -0.82 5.98
N HIS A 81 -15.11 -1.11 4.74
CA HIS A 81 -14.18 -1.25 3.62
C HIS A 81 -14.53 -0.32 2.48
N LYS A 82 -13.54 0.37 1.96
CA LYS A 82 -13.67 1.30 0.86
C LYS A 82 -12.65 0.98 -0.23
N LEU A 83 -13.13 0.86 -1.46
CA LEU A 83 -12.28 0.78 -2.64
C LEU A 83 -11.97 2.20 -3.11
N VAL A 84 -10.69 2.52 -3.19
CA VAL A 84 -10.21 3.79 -3.72
C VAL A 84 -9.33 3.55 -4.94
N THR A 85 -9.46 4.40 -5.92
CA THR A 85 -8.69 4.35 -7.17
C THR A 85 -7.92 5.64 -7.33
N ILE A 86 -6.63 5.53 -7.61
CA ILE A 86 -5.74 6.64 -7.92
C ILE A 86 -5.17 6.43 -9.32
N LYS A 87 -5.24 7.46 -10.15
CA LYS A 87 -4.61 7.47 -11.47
C LYS A 87 -3.09 7.51 -11.32
N ILE A 88 -2.38 6.71 -12.11
CA ILE A 88 -0.92 6.73 -12.15
C ILE A 88 -0.48 7.75 -13.20
N PRO A 89 0.25 8.81 -12.79
CA PRO A 89 0.83 9.76 -13.74
C PRO A 89 1.76 9.06 -14.75
N SER A 90 1.73 9.47 -16.01
CA SER A 90 2.55 8.86 -17.05
C SER A 90 4.05 8.94 -16.75
N SER A 91 4.49 10.02 -16.09
CA SER A 91 5.87 10.20 -15.60
C SER A 91 6.31 9.12 -14.61
N SER A 92 5.37 8.40 -14.01
CA SER A 92 5.64 7.38 -12.98
C SER A 92 5.51 5.94 -13.50
N HIS A 93 5.11 5.73 -14.75
CA HIS A 93 4.87 4.40 -15.32
C HIS A 93 6.12 3.50 -15.22
N ALA A 94 7.31 4.07 -15.41
CA ALA A 94 8.58 3.32 -15.34
C ALA A 94 8.77 2.58 -13.98
N PHE A 95 8.28 3.11 -12.87
CA PHE A 95 8.37 2.47 -11.55
C PHE A 95 7.50 1.22 -11.43
N PHE A 96 6.49 1.09 -12.29
CA PHE A 96 5.62 -0.07 -12.35
C PHE A 96 6.07 -1.07 -13.41
N ASP A 97 6.57 -0.60 -14.56
CA ASP A 97 7.05 -1.44 -15.64
C ASP A 97 8.39 -2.12 -15.30
N ARG A 98 9.26 -1.40 -14.58
CA ARG A 98 10.55 -1.89 -14.10
C ARG A 98 10.68 -1.64 -12.60
N PRO A 99 9.99 -2.43 -11.77
CA PRO A 99 9.96 -2.21 -10.34
C PRO A 99 11.31 -2.48 -9.68
N TYR A 100 11.60 -1.75 -8.62
CA TYR A 100 12.69 -2.07 -7.72
C TYR A 100 12.32 -3.27 -6.84
N LYS A 101 13.36 -4.00 -6.41
CA LYS A 101 13.28 -5.05 -5.39
C LYS A 101 13.64 -4.51 -4.01
N LEU A 102 13.45 -5.32 -2.97
CA LEU A 102 13.84 -4.97 -1.60
C LEU A 102 15.34 -4.74 -1.42
N ASP A 103 16.18 -5.41 -2.22
CA ASP A 103 17.65 -5.24 -2.23
C ASP A 103 18.12 -3.98 -2.97
N GLY A 104 17.19 -3.18 -3.52
CA GLY A 104 17.46 -1.99 -4.30
C GLY A 104 17.79 -2.26 -5.78
N GLY A 105 17.91 -3.52 -6.18
CA GLY A 105 18.10 -3.90 -7.59
C GLY A 105 16.80 -3.75 -8.40
N MET A 106 16.94 -3.77 -9.73
CA MET A 106 15.79 -3.82 -10.64
C MET A 106 15.27 -5.26 -10.76
N ALA A 107 13.96 -5.41 -10.88
CA ALA A 107 13.36 -6.72 -11.12
C ALA A 107 13.66 -7.23 -12.52
N ASP A 108 13.89 -8.53 -12.63
CA ASP A 108 14.02 -9.28 -13.88
C ASP A 108 12.62 -9.67 -14.41
N VAL A 109 11.89 -8.65 -14.87
CA VAL A 109 10.52 -8.85 -15.38
C VAL A 109 10.50 -9.73 -16.62
N GLU A 110 11.50 -9.61 -17.50
CA GLU A 110 11.64 -10.42 -18.71
C GLU A 110 11.93 -11.90 -18.37
N GLY A 111 12.70 -12.16 -17.29
CA GLY A 111 12.90 -13.49 -16.73
C GLY A 111 11.72 -14.01 -15.92
N GLY A 112 10.62 -13.27 -15.87
CA GLY A 112 9.37 -13.67 -15.20
C GLY A 112 9.33 -13.39 -13.70
N GLU A 113 10.17 -12.47 -13.20
CA GLU A 113 10.09 -12.03 -11.81
C GLU A 113 8.83 -11.16 -11.60
N VAL A 114 8.03 -11.50 -10.60
CA VAL A 114 6.84 -10.76 -10.21
C VAL A 114 7.12 -10.02 -8.91
N VAL A 115 6.99 -8.68 -8.94
CA VAL A 115 7.16 -7.84 -7.75
C VAL A 115 5.80 -7.36 -7.28
N ILE A 116 5.54 -7.55 -5.98
CA ILE A 116 4.38 -7.00 -5.28
C ILE A 116 4.79 -5.70 -4.61
N GLN A 117 3.96 -4.69 -4.76
CA GLN A 117 4.26 -3.33 -4.37
C GLN A 117 3.11 -2.74 -3.56
N HIS A 118 3.45 -1.81 -2.69
CA HIS A 118 2.50 -0.99 -1.94
C HIS A 118 2.80 0.49 -2.13
N VAL A 119 1.90 1.33 -1.67
CA VAL A 119 2.13 2.76 -1.51
C VAL A 119 1.93 3.15 -0.05
N MET A 120 2.64 4.16 0.38
CA MET A 120 2.39 4.83 1.64
C MET A 120 1.40 5.95 1.42
N VAL A 121 0.32 5.94 2.17
CA VAL A 121 -0.68 7.02 2.17
C VAL A 121 -0.55 7.80 3.45
N LYS A 122 -0.48 9.12 3.32
CA LYS A 122 -0.34 10.06 4.41
C LYS A 122 -1.61 10.89 4.55
N SER A 123 -2.02 11.15 5.78
CA SER A 123 -3.03 12.15 6.05
C SER A 123 -2.47 13.56 5.81
N PRO A 124 -3.18 14.46 5.11
CA PRO A 124 -2.74 15.83 4.90
C PRO A 124 -2.47 16.60 6.21
N ASP A 125 -3.31 16.37 7.23
CA ASP A 125 -3.32 17.14 8.47
C ASP A 125 -2.34 16.64 9.53
N ILE A 126 -1.95 15.37 9.45
CA ILE A 126 -1.10 14.71 10.44
C ILE A 126 0.02 13.93 9.77
N GLN A 127 1.18 13.84 10.45
CA GLN A 127 2.38 13.17 9.93
C GLN A 127 2.29 11.63 10.05
N ILE A 128 1.07 11.07 10.03
CA ILE A 128 0.85 9.62 10.11
C ILE A 128 0.71 9.06 8.70
N GLU A 129 1.51 8.05 8.40
CA GLU A 129 1.47 7.30 7.15
C GLU A 129 1.12 5.84 7.40
N ARG A 130 0.50 5.18 6.41
CA ARG A 130 0.21 3.75 6.44
C ARG A 130 0.45 3.13 5.06
N PRO A 131 0.99 1.90 5.01
CA PRO A 131 1.13 1.14 3.78
C PRO A 131 -0.22 0.60 3.31
N TYR A 132 -0.46 0.69 2.02
CA TYR A 132 -1.60 0.06 1.35
C TYR A 132 -1.13 -0.63 0.07
N THR A 133 -1.30 -1.93 0.04
CA THR A 133 -1.04 -2.71 -1.17
C THR A 133 -2.23 -2.55 -2.12
N PHE A 134 -1.96 -2.17 -3.36
CA PHE A 134 -3.00 -2.18 -4.40
C PHE A 134 -3.29 -3.61 -4.86
N ILE A 135 -4.54 -3.85 -5.28
CA ILE A 135 -5.07 -5.19 -5.54
C ILE A 135 -4.96 -5.62 -7.00
N ASN A 136 -4.75 -4.66 -7.91
CA ASN A 136 -4.70 -4.88 -9.34
C ASN A 136 -3.28 -4.93 -9.88
N ASP A 137 -3.14 -5.32 -11.14
CA ASP A 137 -1.90 -5.11 -11.90
C ASP A 137 -1.95 -3.71 -12.54
N PRO A 138 -1.11 -2.76 -12.11
CA PRO A 138 -1.12 -1.40 -12.63
C PRO A 138 -0.44 -1.28 -14.01
N THR A 139 0.20 -2.34 -14.50
CA THR A 139 0.86 -2.34 -15.82
C THR A 139 -0.12 -2.66 -16.95
N VAL A 140 -1.25 -3.31 -16.63
CA VAL A 140 -2.29 -3.64 -17.61
C VAL A 140 -3.14 -2.39 -17.85
N ALA A 141 -3.00 -1.80 -19.01
CA ALA A 141 -3.74 -0.61 -19.43
C ALA A 141 -4.88 -1.01 -20.36
N ASN A 142 -6.12 -0.94 -19.85
CA ASN A 142 -7.33 -0.81 -20.68
C ASN A 142 -7.73 0.69 -20.71
N GLY A 143 -6.76 1.57 -21.11
CA GLY A 143 -6.91 3.00 -21.00
C GLY A 143 -5.91 3.63 -20.03
N GLU A 144 -6.36 4.38 -19.04
CA GLU A 144 -5.52 5.00 -18.02
C GLU A 144 -5.03 3.97 -16.99
N ARG A 145 -3.72 4.01 -16.70
CA ARG A 145 -3.14 3.18 -15.62
C ARG A 145 -3.59 3.70 -14.26
N GLU A 146 -3.95 2.79 -13.38
CA GLU A 146 -4.48 3.12 -12.06
C GLU A 146 -4.07 2.11 -10.98
N MET A 147 -3.99 2.59 -9.75
CA MET A 147 -3.85 1.78 -8.54
C MET A 147 -5.20 1.70 -7.84
N ARG A 148 -5.64 0.50 -7.49
CA ARG A 148 -6.87 0.25 -6.74
C ARG A 148 -6.54 -0.37 -5.40
N MET A 149 -7.00 0.24 -4.31
CA MET A 149 -6.69 -0.17 -2.95
C MET A 149 -7.97 -0.35 -2.15
N VAL A 150 -8.00 -1.37 -1.30
CA VAL A 150 -9.07 -1.53 -0.32
C VAL A 150 -8.59 -1.07 1.04
N VAL A 151 -9.23 -0.05 1.56
CA VAL A 151 -8.89 0.57 2.83
C VAL A 151 -9.92 0.19 3.88
N LYS A 152 -9.47 -0.45 4.96
CA LYS A 152 -10.31 -0.77 6.11
C LYS A 152 -10.34 0.39 7.10
N ARG A 153 -11.54 0.77 7.53
CA ARG A 153 -11.72 1.68 8.66
C ARG A 153 -11.55 0.92 9.96
N VAL A 154 -10.50 1.24 10.70
CA VAL A 154 -10.22 0.67 12.01
C VAL A 154 -10.51 1.73 13.08
N ARG A 155 -11.08 1.33 14.22
CA ARG A 155 -11.31 2.23 15.36
C ARG A 155 -9.99 2.85 15.82
N GLY A 156 -9.92 4.18 15.89
CA GLY A 156 -8.68 4.92 16.25
C GLY A 156 -7.65 5.00 15.12
N GLY A 157 -7.93 4.49 13.92
CA GLY A 157 -7.04 4.59 12.76
C GLY A 157 -7.29 5.89 11.96
N GLU A 158 -6.39 6.87 12.10
CA GLU A 158 -6.58 8.20 11.49
C GLU A 158 -6.52 8.15 9.95
N VAL A 159 -5.50 7.53 9.35
CA VAL A 159 -5.38 7.46 7.88
C VAL A 159 -6.59 6.74 7.26
N GLY A 160 -7.00 5.60 7.86
CA GLY A 160 -8.22 4.91 7.42
C GLY A 160 -9.47 5.79 7.51
N ARG A 161 -9.60 6.62 8.56
CA ARG A 161 -10.70 7.58 8.72
C ARG A 161 -10.67 8.64 7.62
N VAL A 162 -9.52 9.25 7.36
CA VAL A 162 -9.35 10.26 6.30
C VAL A 162 -9.73 9.67 4.94
N VAL A 163 -9.21 8.50 4.58
CA VAL A 163 -9.53 7.84 3.31
C VAL A 163 -11.02 7.50 3.21
N HIS A 164 -11.66 7.06 4.31
CA HIS A 164 -13.10 6.77 4.31
C HIS A 164 -13.98 8.02 4.16
N THR A 165 -13.53 9.19 4.62
CA THR A 165 -14.26 10.45 4.43
C THR A 165 -13.97 11.10 3.07
N ALA A 166 -12.85 10.77 2.46
CA ALA A 166 -12.44 11.31 1.16
C ALA A 166 -13.41 10.88 0.06
N LYS A 167 -13.81 11.83 -0.76
CA LYS A 167 -14.68 11.64 -1.93
C LYS A 167 -13.82 11.62 -3.20
N GLU A 168 -14.45 11.26 -4.31
CA GLU A 168 -13.88 11.46 -5.64
C GLU A 168 -13.44 12.93 -5.82
N GLY A 169 -12.28 13.15 -6.42
CA GLY A 169 -11.63 14.45 -6.52
C GLY A 169 -10.85 14.90 -5.27
N ALA A 170 -10.99 14.22 -4.14
CA ALA A 170 -10.20 14.55 -2.95
C ALA A 170 -8.73 14.16 -3.13
N THR A 171 -7.83 14.90 -2.53
CA THR A 171 -6.38 14.71 -2.63
C THR A 171 -5.85 13.98 -1.41
N LEU A 172 -4.95 13.02 -1.64
CA LEU A 172 -4.20 12.29 -0.61
C LEU A 172 -2.71 12.39 -0.89
N GLY A 173 -1.91 12.55 0.16
CA GLY A 173 -0.44 12.43 0.05
C GLY A 173 -0.04 10.98 -0.15
N VAL A 174 0.59 10.66 -1.28
CA VAL A 174 1.00 9.31 -1.64
C VAL A 174 2.47 9.27 -2.02
N ARG A 175 3.21 8.28 -1.56
CA ARG A 175 4.54 7.93 -2.07
C ARG A 175 4.62 6.45 -2.42
N GLY A 176 5.35 6.13 -3.45
CA GLY A 176 5.50 4.77 -3.97
C GLY A 176 5.61 4.77 -5.50
N PRO A 177 5.59 3.60 -6.11
CA PRO A 177 5.43 2.27 -5.50
C PRO A 177 6.68 1.82 -4.74
N ILE A 178 6.47 1.09 -3.64
CA ILE A 178 7.52 0.52 -2.80
C ILE A 178 7.41 -1.00 -2.89
N PRO A 179 8.51 -1.74 -3.10
CA PRO A 179 8.47 -3.20 -3.16
C PRO A 179 8.10 -3.79 -1.79
N THR A 180 7.23 -4.80 -1.81
CA THR A 180 6.87 -5.60 -0.62
C THR A 180 7.59 -6.94 -0.62
N PHE A 181 7.57 -7.63 -1.76
CA PHE A 181 8.34 -8.85 -2.01
C PHE A 181 8.40 -9.13 -3.52
N SER A 182 9.33 -10.03 -3.91
CA SER A 182 9.41 -10.50 -5.30
C SER A 182 9.58 -12.02 -5.35
N ILE A 183 9.05 -12.63 -6.41
CA ILE A 183 9.15 -14.06 -6.64
C ILE A 183 9.30 -14.36 -8.12
N TYR A 184 9.87 -15.53 -8.42
CA TYR A 184 9.82 -16.20 -9.72
C TYR A 184 8.79 -17.34 -9.64
N PRO A 185 7.53 -17.13 -10.04
CA PRO A 185 6.47 -18.13 -9.85
C PRO A 185 6.78 -19.48 -10.47
N GLN A 186 7.48 -19.52 -11.59
CA GLN A 186 7.89 -20.71 -12.32
C GLN A 186 8.88 -21.62 -11.55
N ARG A 187 9.49 -21.14 -10.46
CA ARG A 187 10.35 -21.95 -9.59
C ARG A 187 9.56 -22.86 -8.66
N TYR A 188 8.26 -22.67 -8.56
CA TYR A 188 7.38 -23.38 -7.65
C TYR A 188 6.36 -24.24 -8.39
N ASP A 189 6.04 -25.39 -7.85
CA ASP A 189 4.93 -26.22 -8.33
C ASP A 189 3.62 -25.77 -7.69
N LYS A 190 3.70 -25.22 -6.48
CA LYS A 190 2.55 -24.70 -5.75
C LYS A 190 2.90 -23.46 -4.92
N ILE A 191 2.00 -22.48 -4.93
CA ILE A 191 2.04 -21.31 -4.05
C ILE A 191 0.79 -21.34 -3.16
N ILE A 192 1.00 -21.35 -1.85
CA ILE A 192 -0.04 -21.31 -0.82
C ILE A 192 -0.02 -19.92 -0.22
N MET A 193 -1.15 -19.23 -0.22
CA MET A 193 -1.33 -17.88 0.30
C MET A 193 -2.26 -17.93 1.51
N ILE A 194 -1.81 -17.44 2.66
CA ILE A 194 -2.56 -17.50 3.91
C ILE A 194 -2.80 -16.08 4.42
N SER A 195 -4.08 -15.69 4.57
CA SER A 195 -4.44 -14.32 4.93
C SER A 195 -5.70 -14.21 5.78
N THR A 196 -5.91 -13.01 6.34
CA THR A 196 -7.17 -12.63 6.98
C THR A 196 -7.52 -11.18 6.66
N GLY A 197 -8.79 -10.91 6.39
CA GLY A 197 -9.30 -9.56 6.10
C GLY A 197 -8.56 -8.89 4.94
N THR A 198 -8.19 -7.61 5.10
CA THR A 198 -7.48 -6.84 4.07
C THR A 198 -6.03 -7.28 3.83
N ALA A 199 -5.48 -8.15 4.68
CA ALA A 199 -4.18 -8.77 4.48
C ALA A 199 -4.13 -9.68 3.22
N VAL A 200 -5.27 -9.92 2.58
CA VAL A 200 -5.36 -10.60 1.27
C VAL A 200 -4.86 -9.72 0.11
N SER A 201 -4.79 -8.40 0.27
CA SER A 201 -4.46 -7.46 -0.81
C SER A 201 -3.17 -7.80 -1.58
N PRO A 202 -2.02 -8.15 -0.95
CA PRO A 202 -0.83 -8.55 -1.68
C PRO A 202 -1.04 -9.80 -2.55
N PHE A 203 -1.93 -10.69 -2.13
CA PHE A 203 -2.25 -11.92 -2.89
C PHE A 203 -3.18 -11.63 -4.05
N LEU A 204 -4.12 -10.71 -3.90
CA LEU A 204 -4.94 -10.23 -5.02
C LEU A 204 -4.07 -9.58 -6.09
N GLN A 205 -3.09 -8.77 -5.69
CA GLN A 205 -2.13 -8.17 -6.62
C GLN A 205 -1.29 -9.24 -7.31
N LEU A 206 -0.78 -10.24 -6.57
CA LEU A 206 -0.04 -11.36 -7.14
C LEU A 206 -0.88 -12.10 -8.19
N LEU A 207 -2.11 -12.49 -7.83
CA LEU A 207 -3.03 -13.17 -8.73
C LEU A 207 -3.38 -12.31 -9.96
N SER A 208 -3.51 -11.00 -9.80
CA SER A 208 -3.77 -10.09 -10.91
C SER A 208 -2.62 -10.06 -11.92
N LYS A 209 -1.36 -10.11 -11.43
CA LYS A 209 -0.13 -10.10 -12.24
C LYS A 209 0.20 -11.44 -12.90
N LEU A 210 -0.23 -12.56 -12.31
CA LEU A 210 0.07 -13.88 -12.86
C LEU A 210 -0.75 -14.17 -14.12
N SER A 211 -0.05 -14.78 -15.11
CA SER A 211 -0.72 -15.37 -16.28
C SER A 211 -1.26 -16.75 -15.95
N PRO A 212 -2.53 -17.06 -16.26
CA PRO A 212 -3.09 -18.38 -16.00
C PRO A 212 -2.34 -19.53 -16.69
N SER A 213 -1.74 -19.30 -17.85
CA SER A 213 -1.04 -20.31 -18.63
C SER A 213 0.26 -20.79 -17.97
N SER A 214 0.98 -19.86 -17.30
CA SER A 214 2.30 -20.12 -16.68
C SER A 214 2.26 -20.20 -15.15
N ALA A 215 1.10 -19.95 -14.54
CA ALA A 215 0.98 -19.99 -13.09
C ALA A 215 1.16 -21.41 -12.53
N PRO A 216 1.83 -21.57 -11.38
CA PRO A 216 1.82 -22.81 -10.61
C PRO A 216 0.41 -23.13 -10.09
N LYS A 217 0.24 -24.25 -9.38
CA LYS A 217 -0.98 -24.46 -8.58
C LYS A 217 -1.05 -23.41 -7.49
N LEU A 218 -2.21 -22.79 -7.33
CA LEU A 218 -2.44 -21.71 -6.39
C LEU A 218 -3.47 -22.13 -5.35
N GLU A 219 -3.20 -21.89 -4.07
CA GLU A 219 -4.18 -22.10 -3.02
C GLU A 219 -4.23 -20.88 -2.10
N LEU A 220 -5.41 -20.28 -1.96
CA LEU A 220 -5.67 -19.18 -1.05
C LEU A 220 -6.47 -19.71 0.15
N ILE A 221 -5.88 -19.63 1.33
CA ILE A 221 -6.51 -19.93 2.62
C ILE A 221 -6.81 -18.60 3.28
N GLN A 222 -8.10 -18.28 3.39
CA GLN A 222 -8.58 -17.03 3.93
C GLN A 222 -9.44 -17.25 5.17
N ALA A 223 -9.07 -16.60 6.28
CA ALA A 223 -9.90 -16.50 7.45
C ALA A 223 -10.58 -15.14 7.51
N PHE A 224 -11.82 -15.10 7.97
CA PHE A 224 -12.50 -13.83 8.23
C PHE A 224 -12.12 -13.31 9.60
N PRO A 225 -11.79 -12.02 9.75
CA PRO A 225 -11.46 -11.47 11.04
C PRO A 225 -12.71 -11.52 11.94
N THR A 226 -12.61 -12.24 13.06
CA THR A 226 -13.60 -12.12 14.10
C THR A 226 -13.48 -10.75 14.76
N LEU A 227 -14.61 -10.06 14.96
CA LEU A 227 -14.68 -8.74 15.60
C LEU A 227 -14.15 -8.71 17.04
N SER A 228 -13.81 -9.84 17.59
CA SER A 228 -13.54 -10.06 19.00
C SER A 228 -12.05 -9.99 19.30
N SER A 229 -11.56 -8.79 19.58
CA SER A 229 -10.47 -8.63 20.55
C SER A 229 -10.98 -8.62 22.02
N ARG A 230 -12.27 -8.76 22.23
CA ARG A 230 -12.90 -9.05 23.51
C ARG A 230 -13.61 -10.37 23.35
N THR A 231 -13.33 -11.33 24.26
CA THR A 231 -14.12 -12.53 24.41
C THR A 231 -15.60 -12.15 24.33
N PRO A 232 -16.34 -12.57 23.28
CA PRO A 232 -17.77 -12.36 23.29
C PRO A 232 -18.28 -13.17 24.46
N ASP A 233 -19.23 -12.62 25.19
CA ASP A 233 -20.06 -13.40 26.01
C ASP A 233 -20.78 -14.42 25.13
N LEU A 234 -20.27 -15.66 25.12
CA LEU A 234 -20.73 -16.74 24.24
C LEU A 234 -22.19 -17.12 24.49
N SER A 235 -22.79 -16.56 25.56
CA SER A 235 -24.20 -16.78 25.91
C SER A 235 -25.19 -16.03 25.02
N GLN A 236 -24.73 -15.06 24.18
CA GLN A 236 -25.59 -14.23 23.30
C GLN A 236 -25.39 -14.44 21.80
N VAL A 237 -24.50 -15.31 21.38
CA VAL A 237 -24.32 -15.60 19.96
C VAL A 237 -25.31 -16.66 19.55
N SER A 238 -26.42 -16.23 18.93
CA SER A 238 -27.33 -17.12 18.22
C SER A 238 -26.56 -17.88 17.14
N VAL A 239 -26.55 -19.21 17.23
CA VAL A 239 -25.82 -20.17 16.36
C VAL A 239 -26.20 -20.07 14.87
N ASN A 240 -27.18 -19.26 14.50
CA ASN A 240 -27.74 -19.11 13.16
C ASN A 240 -27.44 -17.76 12.46
N GLN A 241 -26.58 -16.89 13.04
CA GLN A 241 -26.13 -15.74 12.29
C GLN A 241 -25.01 -16.16 11.34
N ALA A 242 -25.35 -16.29 10.05
CA ALA A 242 -24.36 -16.26 8.97
C ALA A 242 -23.40 -15.08 9.23
N ALA A 243 -22.10 -15.33 9.09
CA ALA A 243 -21.09 -14.28 9.27
C ALA A 243 -21.56 -13.02 8.55
N PRO A 244 -21.57 -11.84 9.21
CA PRO A 244 -22.15 -10.65 8.63
C PRO A 244 -21.57 -10.42 7.23
N ILE A 245 -22.42 -10.33 6.21
CA ILE A 245 -22.09 -10.04 4.79
C ILE A 245 -21.15 -8.83 4.66
N GLU A 246 -21.11 -7.98 5.67
CA GLU A 246 -20.26 -6.79 5.80
C GLU A 246 -18.76 -7.05 5.69
N TRP A 247 -18.29 -8.30 5.83
CA TRP A 247 -16.88 -8.67 5.82
C TRP A 247 -16.43 -9.32 4.52
N ASP A 248 -17.36 -9.63 3.63
CA ASP A 248 -17.06 -10.39 2.42
C ASP A 248 -16.82 -9.51 1.18
N TRP A 249 -16.20 -8.35 1.39
CA TRP A 249 -15.93 -7.38 0.34
C TRP A 249 -15.16 -7.96 -0.85
N VAL A 250 -14.32 -8.98 -0.64
CA VAL A 250 -13.49 -9.59 -1.67
C VAL A 250 -14.25 -10.57 -2.57
N ASN A 251 -15.45 -10.99 -2.17
CA ASN A 251 -16.31 -11.91 -2.92
C ASN A 251 -17.37 -11.21 -3.77
N THR A 252 -17.28 -9.89 -3.91
CA THR A 252 -18.15 -9.10 -4.78
C THR A 252 -17.59 -8.99 -6.20
N ASN A 253 -18.42 -8.65 -7.17
CA ASN A 253 -17.99 -8.38 -8.56
C ASN A 253 -17.65 -6.90 -8.80
N GLU A 254 -17.36 -6.16 -7.75
CA GLU A 254 -17.10 -4.72 -7.81
C GLU A 254 -15.77 -4.36 -8.45
N ASP A 255 -14.85 -5.31 -8.48
CA ASP A 255 -13.53 -5.15 -9.08
C ASP A 255 -13.06 -6.45 -9.74
N PRO A 256 -12.46 -6.40 -10.95
CA PRO A 256 -11.93 -7.58 -11.63
C PRO A 256 -10.76 -8.26 -10.90
N SER A 257 -10.16 -7.59 -9.91
CA SER A 257 -9.11 -8.16 -9.05
C SER A 257 -9.67 -8.87 -7.82
N PHE A 258 -11.00 -8.93 -7.64
CA PHE A 258 -11.63 -9.68 -6.56
C PHE A 258 -11.81 -11.16 -6.91
N LEU A 259 -12.04 -11.96 -5.87
CA LEU A 259 -11.98 -13.42 -5.96
C LEU A 259 -12.88 -14.02 -7.06
N PRO A 260 -14.14 -13.61 -7.27
CA PRO A 260 -14.98 -14.21 -8.31
C PRO A 260 -14.37 -14.10 -9.72
N SER A 261 -13.77 -12.95 -10.04
CA SER A 261 -13.10 -12.73 -11.32
C SER A 261 -11.79 -13.52 -11.43
N LEU A 262 -11.04 -13.62 -10.33
CA LEU A 262 -9.78 -14.38 -10.26
C LEU A 262 -10.05 -15.91 -10.33
N GLU A 263 -11.07 -16.42 -9.66
CA GLU A 263 -11.51 -17.82 -9.80
C GLU A 263 -11.85 -18.15 -11.25
N LYS A 264 -12.60 -17.28 -11.92
CA LYS A 264 -12.91 -17.42 -13.36
C LYS A 264 -11.63 -17.37 -14.23
N LYS A 265 -10.67 -16.51 -13.89
CA LYS A 265 -9.39 -16.34 -14.60
C LYS A 265 -8.54 -17.61 -14.49
N PHE A 266 -8.38 -18.17 -13.30
CA PHE A 266 -7.47 -19.29 -13.04
C PHE A 266 -8.14 -20.67 -13.08
N ARG A 267 -9.45 -20.74 -12.95
CA ARG A 267 -10.26 -21.99 -12.95
C ARG A 267 -9.68 -23.00 -11.93
N GLU A 268 -9.41 -24.20 -12.37
CA GLU A 268 -8.91 -25.30 -11.52
C GLU A 268 -7.51 -25.06 -10.91
N ARG A 269 -6.77 -24.07 -11.41
CA ARG A 269 -5.44 -23.75 -10.88
C ARG A 269 -5.48 -22.98 -9.58
N LEU A 270 -6.60 -22.30 -9.25
CA LEU A 270 -6.80 -21.55 -8.02
C LEU A 270 -7.85 -22.26 -7.16
N LYS A 271 -7.42 -22.78 -6.02
CA LYS A 271 -8.29 -23.27 -4.97
C LYS A 271 -8.41 -22.22 -3.87
N ILE A 272 -9.64 -21.90 -3.45
CA ILE A 272 -9.90 -20.97 -2.35
C ILE A 272 -10.60 -21.71 -1.22
N THR A 273 -10.00 -21.66 -0.04
CA THR A 273 -10.56 -22.23 1.21
C THR A 273 -10.83 -21.10 2.18
N ARG A 274 -12.07 -21.01 2.67
CA ARG A 274 -12.53 -19.90 3.54
C ARG A 274 -12.94 -20.42 4.91
N PHE A 275 -12.48 -19.71 5.95
CA PHE A 275 -12.81 -20.03 7.34
C PHE A 275 -13.54 -18.86 7.99
N PRO A 276 -14.86 -18.99 8.23
CA PRO A 276 -15.68 -17.89 8.76
C PRO A 276 -15.38 -17.54 10.21
N GLN A 277 -14.70 -18.41 10.96
CA GLN A 277 -14.44 -18.24 12.39
C GLN A 277 -13.13 -17.51 12.73
N GLY A 278 -12.46 -16.91 11.74
CA GLY A 278 -11.22 -16.13 11.98
C GLY A 278 -9.99 -16.94 12.35
N VAL A 279 -10.11 -18.26 12.48
CA VAL A 279 -9.03 -19.20 12.80
C VAL A 279 -8.79 -20.12 11.63
N ILE A 280 -7.53 -20.31 11.26
CA ILE A 280 -7.12 -21.26 10.23
C ILE A 280 -6.80 -22.59 10.91
N PRO A 281 -7.57 -23.66 10.64
CA PRO A 281 -7.29 -24.97 11.23
C PRO A 281 -5.97 -25.54 10.71
N ALA A 282 -5.20 -26.18 11.59
CA ALA A 282 -3.95 -26.84 11.23
C ALA A 282 -4.15 -27.86 10.08
N GLY A 283 -5.23 -28.63 10.11
CA GLY A 283 -5.58 -29.59 9.06
C GLY A 283 -5.75 -28.97 7.67
N ALA A 284 -6.23 -27.72 7.57
CA ALA A 284 -6.35 -27.06 6.29
C ALA A 284 -4.99 -26.79 5.64
N VAL A 285 -4.01 -26.37 6.47
CA VAL A 285 -2.64 -26.13 6.01
C VAL A 285 -1.95 -27.45 5.65
N GLN A 286 -2.18 -28.48 6.46
CA GLN A 286 -1.66 -29.83 6.20
C GLN A 286 -2.20 -30.39 4.87
N THR A 287 -3.51 -30.32 4.65
CA THR A 287 -4.14 -30.75 3.38
C THR A 287 -3.63 -29.94 2.19
N ALA A 288 -3.40 -28.63 2.36
CA ALA A 288 -2.81 -27.82 1.31
C ALA A 288 -1.38 -28.26 0.93
N LEU A 289 -0.68 -28.94 1.82
CA LEU A 289 0.69 -29.43 1.62
C LEU A 289 0.76 -30.90 1.22
N GLU A 290 -0.37 -31.62 1.15
CA GLU A 290 -0.42 -33.03 0.75
C GLU A 290 0.01 -33.20 -0.71
N GLY A 291 0.87 -34.19 -0.96
CA GLY A 291 1.34 -34.50 -2.30
C GLY A 291 2.22 -33.45 -2.97
N VAL A 292 2.68 -32.43 -2.22
CA VAL A 292 3.50 -31.33 -2.76
C VAL A 292 4.98 -31.58 -2.45
N ASN A 293 5.82 -31.37 -3.46
CA ASN A 293 7.27 -31.34 -3.25
C ASN A 293 7.63 -30.15 -2.36
N ARG A 294 8.16 -30.42 -1.16
CA ARG A 294 8.51 -29.38 -0.17
C ARG A 294 9.56 -28.40 -0.66
N GLU A 295 10.45 -28.78 -1.55
CA GLU A 295 11.47 -27.89 -2.10
C GLU A 295 10.90 -26.92 -3.15
N ARG A 296 9.77 -27.26 -3.76
CA ARG A 296 9.12 -26.48 -4.81
C ARG A 296 7.78 -25.90 -4.38
N VAL A 297 7.57 -25.72 -3.07
CA VAL A 297 6.41 -25.02 -2.51
C VAL A 297 6.82 -23.67 -1.93
N LEU A 298 5.98 -22.66 -2.13
CA LEU A 298 6.09 -21.38 -1.46
C LEU A 298 4.84 -21.12 -0.63
N VAL A 299 5.00 -20.77 0.63
CA VAL A 299 3.93 -20.38 1.53
C VAL A 299 4.10 -18.91 1.86
N LEU A 300 3.17 -18.10 1.39
CA LEU A 300 3.09 -16.66 1.66
C LEU A 300 2.10 -16.43 2.80
N VAL A 301 2.53 -15.77 3.85
CA VAL A 301 1.71 -15.55 5.05
C VAL A 301 1.56 -14.05 5.28
N CYS A 302 0.33 -13.54 5.23
CA CYS A 302 -0.02 -12.18 5.58
C CYS A 302 -1.11 -12.19 6.64
N LEU A 303 -0.70 -12.13 7.91
CA LEU A 303 -1.56 -12.28 9.07
C LEU A 303 -1.16 -11.27 10.15
N PRO A 304 -2.08 -10.84 11.01
CA PRO A 304 -1.71 -10.08 12.18
C PRO A 304 -0.79 -10.91 13.10
N PRO A 305 0.10 -10.28 13.88
CA PRO A 305 1.16 -10.97 14.63
C PRO A 305 0.68 -12.10 15.54
N TRP A 306 -0.51 -11.97 16.12
CA TRP A 306 -1.07 -12.98 17.03
C TRP A 306 -1.53 -14.27 16.32
N LEU A 307 -1.88 -14.20 15.03
CA LEU A 307 -2.16 -15.38 14.19
C LEU A 307 -0.89 -15.91 13.52
N MET A 308 0.02 -15.01 13.14
CA MET A 308 1.25 -15.36 12.46
C MET A 308 2.19 -16.18 13.35
N ARG A 309 2.33 -15.78 14.63
CA ARG A 309 3.27 -16.42 15.57
C ARG A 309 3.04 -17.92 15.74
N PRO A 310 1.84 -18.43 16.05
CA PRO A 310 1.61 -19.87 16.18
C PRO A 310 1.70 -20.61 14.86
N LEU A 311 1.43 -19.96 13.74
CA LEU A 311 1.47 -20.58 12.42
C LEU A 311 2.92 -20.75 11.89
N CYS A 312 3.71 -19.68 11.92
CA CYS A 312 5.04 -19.68 11.26
C CYS A 312 6.10 -18.85 11.99
N GLY A 313 5.84 -18.40 13.21
CA GLY A 313 6.70 -17.45 13.91
C GLY A 313 6.45 -16.01 13.46
N GLY A 314 6.94 -15.05 14.26
CA GLY A 314 6.82 -13.62 13.95
C GLY A 314 7.89 -13.12 13.01
N MET A 315 7.72 -11.88 12.56
CA MET A 315 8.79 -11.07 11.97
C MET A 315 9.65 -10.47 13.08
N THR A 316 10.86 -10.00 12.75
CA THR A 316 11.72 -9.28 13.67
C THR A 316 11.16 -7.88 13.97
N ARG A 317 11.75 -7.16 14.91
CA ARG A 317 11.37 -5.76 15.19
C ARG A 317 11.57 -4.82 13.99
N ASN A 318 12.52 -5.15 13.13
CA ASN A 318 12.83 -4.37 11.93
C ASN A 318 12.00 -4.83 10.71
N LEU A 319 11.00 -5.69 10.92
CA LEU A 319 10.17 -6.29 9.88
C LEU A 319 10.91 -7.24 8.92
N ASP A 320 12.11 -7.72 9.33
CA ASP A 320 12.81 -8.76 8.59
C ASP A 320 12.17 -10.13 8.81
N GLN A 321 12.47 -11.07 7.91
CA GLN A 321 12.02 -12.46 8.00
C GLN A 321 12.61 -13.13 9.25
N GLY A 322 11.83 -13.27 10.31
CA GLY A 322 12.23 -14.04 11.49
C GLY A 322 12.28 -15.55 11.21
N PRO A 323 12.79 -16.36 12.13
CA PRO A 323 12.84 -17.81 11.96
C PRO A 323 11.44 -18.40 11.75
N VAL A 324 11.34 -19.48 10.98
CA VAL A 324 10.10 -20.24 10.83
C VAL A 324 9.96 -21.15 12.04
N THR A 325 8.86 -21.00 12.77
CA THR A 325 8.48 -21.77 13.96
C THR A 325 7.03 -22.21 13.86
N GLY A 326 6.48 -22.82 14.91
CA GLY A 326 5.09 -23.24 14.97
C GLY A 326 4.72 -24.27 13.90
N LEU A 327 3.44 -24.29 13.52
CA LEU A 327 2.85 -25.31 12.68
C LEU A 327 3.62 -25.53 11.36
N LEU A 328 4.03 -24.47 10.65
CA LEU A 328 4.74 -24.65 9.37
C LEU A 328 6.11 -25.31 9.57
N ARG A 329 6.78 -25.06 10.69
CA ARG A 329 8.01 -25.75 11.05
C ARG A 329 7.78 -27.24 11.35
N GLU A 330 6.73 -27.54 12.09
CA GLU A 330 6.31 -28.92 12.40
C GLU A 330 5.96 -29.71 11.13
N LEU A 331 5.40 -29.03 10.13
CA LEU A 331 5.12 -29.60 8.81
C LEU A 331 6.35 -29.67 7.90
N GLY A 332 7.55 -29.41 8.40
CA GLY A 332 8.83 -29.57 7.70
C GLY A 332 9.21 -28.39 6.78
N LEU A 333 8.58 -27.24 6.92
CA LEU A 333 8.91 -26.05 6.12
C LEU A 333 9.95 -25.17 6.83
N GLY A 334 10.81 -24.53 6.06
CA GLY A 334 11.85 -23.62 6.52
C GLY A 334 11.77 -22.24 5.86
N SER A 335 12.78 -21.41 6.14
CA SER A 335 12.85 -20.02 5.63
C SER A 335 12.92 -19.92 4.10
N LYS A 336 13.29 -20.99 3.39
CA LYS A 336 13.27 -21.01 1.92
C LYS A 336 11.87 -21.15 1.33
N GLN A 337 10.96 -21.76 2.08
CA GLN A 337 9.59 -22.07 1.66
C GLN A 337 8.55 -21.10 2.23
N VAL A 338 8.86 -20.39 3.31
CA VAL A 338 7.89 -19.52 4.00
C VAL A 338 8.35 -18.07 3.91
N TYR A 339 7.47 -17.21 3.39
CA TYR A 339 7.68 -15.76 3.37
C TYR A 339 6.55 -15.06 4.11
N LYS A 340 6.89 -14.22 5.08
CA LYS A 340 5.97 -13.49 5.93
C LYS A 340 5.81 -12.06 5.42
N LEU A 341 4.58 -11.57 5.41
CA LEU A 341 4.19 -10.22 5.01
C LEU A 341 3.46 -9.56 6.17
N GLU A 342 3.69 -8.25 6.38
CA GLU A 342 3.02 -7.45 7.40
C GLU A 342 2.44 -6.18 6.80
#